data_7f577c9f9f65a243a0d3e726ee768038
#
_entry.id   7f577c9f9f65a243a0d3e726ee768038
#
_cell.length_a   1.000
_cell.length_b   1.000
_cell.length_c   1.000
_cell.angle_alpha   90.00
_cell.angle_beta   90.00
_cell.angle_gamma   90.00
#
_symmetry.space_group_name_H-M   'P 1'
#
loop_
_entity.id
_entity.type
_entity.pdbx_description
1 polymer ?
#
loop_
_entity_poly.entity_id
_entity_poly.type
_entity_poly.pdbx_seq_one_letter_code
_entity_poly.pdbx_strand_id
1 'polypeptide(L)'
;MNIRFKIPTPVRDKFRFGTLSFIFIVAYINVFQLIFGPENSIVGVIFTIMMSASMARDLTAAPVRHLIAQSLVLVWMALAAYWVNALPMPMSFMINFVTLLGILYAFTYEYSSHLYFPYILSYLFLIYISPVSGAQLPRRLMAMLAGAVSIMLYQWFMGRKRVVETAKDVLCGMIDMISHYIGSRLEGSVDAPDFPYMRSRLYQLSRTVYERRKRILCISDASFYMVDAGRGLEHLLVLINELPAPLCRNDRDLLINVRSRLAAFHSFLQQETGGIPLIDSSVPAAPESSKTSVLFQNSLNYIRDRLLHMTDPQNRSRYRETSLSFRFRLMAALDLSPVRAVY
;
A
#
# COMPACT_ATOMS: atom_id res chain seq x y z
N MET A 1 -11.15 45.86 14.48
CA MET A 1 -9.96 45.24 13.87
C MET A 1 -10.23 43.72 13.83
N ASN A 2 -10.84 43.19 12.74
CA ASN A 2 -11.20 41.78 12.59
C ASN A 2 -10.01 41.02 12.04
N ILE A 3 -9.23 40.40 12.92
CA ILE A 3 -8.15 39.49 12.52
C ILE A 3 -8.79 38.19 12.05
N ARG A 4 -9.06 38.05 10.75
CA ARG A 4 -9.40 36.76 10.14
C ARG A 4 -8.13 35.95 10.02
N PHE A 5 -7.92 35.03 10.98
CA PHE A 5 -6.89 33.99 10.86
C PHE A 5 -7.24 33.13 9.64
N LYS A 6 -6.55 33.32 8.52
CA LYS A 6 -6.57 32.42 7.38
C LYS A 6 -5.69 31.19 7.76
N ILE A 7 -6.34 30.11 8.22
CA ILE A 7 -5.68 28.83 8.44
C ILE A 7 -5.17 28.32 7.07
N PRO A 8 -3.90 27.94 6.92
CA PRO A 8 -3.37 27.40 5.67
C PRO A 8 -4.20 26.18 5.20
N THR A 9 -4.47 26.09 3.91
CA THR A 9 -5.30 25.03 3.29
C THR A 9 -4.92 23.61 3.73
N PRO A 10 -3.62 23.20 3.79
CA PRO A 10 -3.25 21.86 4.22
C PRO A 10 -3.59 21.57 5.69
N VAL A 11 -3.57 22.57 6.57
CA VAL A 11 -3.94 22.42 7.98
C VAL A 11 -5.45 22.25 8.12
N ARG A 12 -6.23 23.02 7.37
CA ARG A 12 -7.70 22.94 7.35
C ARG A 12 -8.18 21.57 6.87
N ASP A 13 -7.55 21.01 5.84
CA ASP A 13 -7.92 19.71 5.28
C ASP A 13 -7.57 18.57 6.23
N LYS A 14 -6.41 18.63 6.89
CA LYS A 14 -6.05 17.69 7.95
C LYS A 14 -7.01 17.75 9.14
N PHE A 15 -7.40 18.96 9.56
CA PHE A 15 -8.35 19.16 10.66
C PHE A 15 -9.74 18.62 10.29
N ARG A 16 -10.23 18.94 9.08
CA ARG A 16 -11.52 18.41 8.58
C ARG A 16 -11.52 16.88 8.52
N PHE A 17 -10.44 16.28 8.03
CA PHE A 17 -10.32 14.83 8.00
C PHE A 17 -10.30 14.22 9.42
N GLY A 18 -9.52 14.80 10.33
CA GLY A 18 -9.47 14.35 11.73
C GLY A 18 -10.81 14.45 12.44
N THR A 19 -11.53 15.58 12.26
CA THR A 19 -12.87 15.78 12.84
C THR A 19 -13.88 14.78 12.29
N LEU A 20 -13.89 14.56 10.97
CA LEU A 20 -14.79 13.59 10.35
C LEU A 20 -14.53 12.17 10.84
N SER A 21 -13.27 11.78 10.93
CA SER A 21 -12.86 10.49 11.48
C SER A 21 -13.26 10.32 12.94
N PHE A 22 -13.10 11.35 13.75
CA PHE A 22 -13.52 11.35 15.15
C PHE A 22 -15.03 11.16 15.30
N ILE A 23 -15.83 11.93 14.56
CA ILE A 23 -17.30 11.80 14.56
C ILE A 23 -17.71 10.39 14.16
N PHE A 24 -17.08 9.82 13.11
CA PHE A 24 -17.34 8.46 12.67
C PHE A 24 -17.04 7.43 13.77
N ILE A 25 -15.90 7.54 14.44
CA ILE A 25 -15.49 6.63 15.52
C ILE A 25 -16.51 6.68 16.66
N VAL A 26 -16.86 7.89 17.13
CA VAL A 26 -17.83 8.07 18.22
C VAL A 26 -19.20 7.51 17.84
N ALA A 27 -19.69 7.83 16.64
CA ALA A 27 -20.99 7.33 16.16
C ALA A 27 -20.98 5.80 16.05
N TYR A 28 -19.92 5.21 15.50
CA TYR A 28 -19.80 3.76 15.34
C TYR A 28 -19.81 3.03 16.70
N ILE A 29 -19.04 3.51 17.68
CA ILE A 29 -18.97 2.92 19.01
C ILE A 29 -20.35 2.97 19.69
N ASN A 30 -21.05 4.11 19.62
CA ASN A 30 -22.37 4.25 20.22
C ASN A 30 -23.42 3.33 19.56
N VAL A 31 -23.45 3.26 18.23
CA VAL A 31 -24.33 2.35 17.49
C VAL A 31 -24.02 0.89 17.85
N PHE A 32 -22.74 0.54 17.91
CA PHE A 32 -22.30 -0.80 18.25
C PHE A 32 -22.71 -1.19 19.69
N GLN A 33 -22.55 -0.26 20.64
CA GLN A 33 -23.00 -0.45 22.03
C GLN A 33 -24.52 -0.60 22.12
N LEU A 34 -25.27 0.16 21.34
CA LEU A 34 -26.74 0.07 21.29
C LEU A 34 -27.21 -1.32 20.84
N ILE A 35 -26.56 -1.90 19.83
CA ILE A 35 -26.93 -3.19 19.24
C ILE A 35 -26.46 -4.36 20.10
N PHE A 36 -25.21 -4.34 20.53
CA PHE A 36 -24.56 -5.46 21.19
C PHE A 36 -24.41 -5.32 22.71
N GLY A 37 -24.85 -4.18 23.27
CA GLY A 37 -24.82 -3.88 24.70
C GLY A 37 -23.51 -3.26 25.18
N PRO A 38 -23.50 -2.69 26.40
CA PRO A 38 -22.37 -1.94 26.95
C PRO A 38 -21.12 -2.82 27.15
N GLU A 39 -21.29 -4.11 27.41
CA GLU A 39 -20.21 -5.09 27.56
C GLU A 39 -19.37 -5.26 26.28
N ASN A 40 -19.98 -4.96 25.12
CA ASN A 40 -19.33 -5.04 23.82
C ASN A 40 -18.89 -3.67 23.26
N SER A 41 -19.00 -2.57 24.01
CA SER A 41 -18.58 -1.25 23.54
C SER A 41 -17.07 -1.20 23.22
N ILE A 42 -16.25 -1.90 24.00
CA ILE A 42 -14.80 -2.03 23.77
C ILE A 42 -14.50 -2.74 22.45
N VAL A 43 -15.34 -3.69 22.05
CA VAL A 43 -15.25 -4.37 20.75
C VAL A 43 -15.46 -3.36 19.61
N GLY A 44 -16.38 -2.42 19.78
CA GLY A 44 -16.56 -1.30 18.85
C GLY A 44 -15.30 -0.44 18.71
N VAL A 45 -14.62 -0.12 19.81
CA VAL A 45 -13.34 0.61 19.80
C VAL A 45 -12.28 -0.18 19.04
N ILE A 46 -12.15 -1.47 19.33
CA ILE A 46 -11.22 -2.37 18.64
C ILE A 46 -11.43 -2.33 17.12
N PHE A 47 -12.68 -2.39 16.67
CA PHE A 47 -12.96 -2.36 15.22
C PHE A 47 -12.64 -1.03 14.57
N THR A 48 -12.79 0.09 15.25
CA THR A 48 -12.36 1.38 14.70
C THR A 48 -10.84 1.43 14.53
N ILE A 49 -10.08 0.87 15.47
CA ILE A 49 -8.62 0.73 15.35
C ILE A 49 -8.26 -0.21 14.18
N MET A 50 -8.95 -1.35 14.08
CA MET A 50 -8.73 -2.29 12.98
C MET A 50 -9.13 -1.71 11.61
N MET A 51 -10.21 -0.94 11.52
CA MET A 51 -10.60 -0.22 10.30
C MET A 51 -9.49 0.74 9.86
N SER A 52 -8.93 1.50 10.79
CA SER A 52 -7.82 2.41 10.51
C SER A 52 -6.56 1.67 10.05
N ALA A 53 -6.21 0.58 10.73
CA ALA A 53 -5.06 -0.26 10.37
C ALA A 53 -5.27 -1.03 9.05
N SER A 54 -6.50 -1.48 8.78
CA SER A 54 -6.84 -2.21 7.56
C SER A 54 -6.72 -1.37 6.29
N MET A 55 -6.70 -0.05 6.41
CA MET A 55 -6.41 0.85 5.29
C MET A 55 -5.00 0.68 4.71
N ALA A 56 -4.10 0.03 5.45
CA ALA A 56 -2.78 -0.31 4.95
C ALA A 56 -2.80 -1.47 3.93
N ARG A 57 -3.91 -2.20 3.83
CA ARG A 57 -4.05 -3.39 2.96
C ARG A 57 -5.31 -3.29 2.10
N ASP A 58 -5.20 -3.64 0.82
CA ASP A 58 -6.35 -3.72 -0.09
C ASP A 58 -7.05 -5.09 0.05
N LEU A 59 -8.12 -5.14 0.82
CA LEU A 59 -8.95 -6.36 0.96
C LEU A 59 -9.97 -6.51 -0.19
N THR A 60 -10.07 -5.54 -1.08
CA THR A 60 -11.09 -5.56 -2.15
C THR A 60 -10.74 -6.54 -3.29
N ALA A 61 -9.48 -6.99 -3.38
CA ALA A 61 -9.04 -7.93 -4.40
C ALA A 61 -9.67 -9.34 -4.26
N ALA A 62 -9.96 -9.78 -3.03
CA ALA A 62 -10.62 -11.06 -2.75
C ALA A 62 -11.52 -10.95 -1.50
N PRO A 63 -12.65 -10.20 -1.57
CA PRO A 63 -13.40 -9.77 -0.40
C PRO A 63 -13.92 -10.95 0.44
N VAL A 64 -14.52 -11.94 -0.19
CA VAL A 64 -15.10 -13.10 0.51
C VAL A 64 -14.03 -13.89 1.27
N ARG A 65 -12.88 -14.14 0.66
CA ARG A 65 -11.78 -14.87 1.30
C ARG A 65 -11.23 -14.11 2.50
N HIS A 66 -11.06 -12.81 2.37
CA HIS A 66 -10.57 -11.97 3.46
C HIS A 66 -11.61 -11.85 4.59
N LEU A 67 -12.90 -11.74 4.25
CA LEU A 67 -13.97 -11.76 5.23
C LEU A 67 -13.98 -13.05 6.05
N ILE A 68 -13.91 -14.21 5.37
CA ILE A 68 -13.89 -15.51 6.06
C ILE A 68 -12.64 -15.62 6.96
N ALA A 69 -11.46 -15.31 6.45
CA ALA A 69 -10.22 -15.38 7.22
C ALA A 69 -10.24 -14.44 8.43
N GLN A 70 -10.73 -13.21 8.26
CA GLN A 70 -10.83 -12.24 9.34
C GLN A 70 -11.88 -12.63 10.38
N SER A 71 -13.05 -13.11 9.93
CA SER A 71 -14.09 -13.62 10.82
C SER A 71 -13.57 -14.79 11.67
N LEU A 72 -12.82 -15.71 11.06
CA LEU A 72 -12.25 -16.86 11.76
C LEU A 72 -11.25 -16.42 12.84
N VAL A 73 -10.38 -15.47 12.54
CA VAL A 73 -9.42 -14.93 13.51
C VAL A 73 -10.15 -14.22 14.65
N LEU A 74 -11.14 -13.38 14.36
CA LEU A 74 -11.86 -12.63 15.38
C LEU A 74 -12.68 -13.54 16.29
N VAL A 75 -13.35 -14.56 15.72
CA VAL A 75 -14.07 -15.59 16.48
C VAL A 75 -13.10 -16.38 17.35
N TRP A 76 -11.95 -16.79 16.81
CA TRP A 76 -10.92 -17.47 17.60
C TRP A 76 -10.43 -16.62 18.77
N MET A 77 -10.16 -15.33 18.54
CA MET A 77 -9.73 -14.42 19.61
C MET A 77 -10.75 -14.30 20.73
N ALA A 78 -12.06 -14.25 20.40
CA ALA A 78 -13.12 -14.19 21.39
C ALA A 78 -13.24 -15.49 22.20
N LEU A 79 -13.12 -16.65 21.54
CA LEU A 79 -13.14 -17.96 22.20
C LEU A 79 -11.90 -18.15 23.08
N ALA A 80 -10.72 -17.81 22.57
CA ALA A 80 -9.48 -17.90 23.33
C ALA A 80 -9.49 -17.00 24.56
N ALA A 81 -9.99 -15.76 24.43
CA ALA A 81 -10.13 -14.85 25.57
C ALA A 81 -11.11 -15.38 26.64
N TYR A 82 -12.20 -16.01 26.21
CA TYR A 82 -13.12 -16.68 27.13
C TYR A 82 -12.44 -17.84 27.85
N TRP A 83 -11.74 -18.73 27.16
CA TRP A 83 -11.07 -19.89 27.78
C TRP A 83 -9.93 -19.47 28.72
N VAL A 84 -9.19 -18.43 28.37
CA VAL A 84 -8.12 -17.88 29.25
C VAL A 84 -8.67 -17.46 30.59
N ASN A 85 -9.87 -16.89 30.63
CA ASN A 85 -10.51 -16.46 31.89
C ASN A 85 -11.25 -17.60 32.62
N ALA A 86 -11.61 -18.69 31.93
CA ALA A 86 -12.35 -19.81 32.49
C ALA A 86 -11.47 -20.97 32.97
N LEU A 87 -10.25 -21.10 32.48
CA LEU A 87 -9.36 -22.25 32.71
C LEU A 87 -8.27 -21.94 33.74
N PRO A 88 -7.67 -22.98 34.36
CA PRO A 88 -6.56 -22.81 35.27
C PRO A 88 -5.31 -22.26 34.56
N MET A 89 -4.45 -21.58 35.35
CA MET A 89 -3.30 -20.80 34.88
C MET A 89 -2.39 -21.52 33.86
N PRO A 90 -2.02 -22.81 33.97
CA PRO A 90 -1.15 -23.47 32.99
C PRO A 90 -1.81 -23.57 31.60
N MET A 91 -3.12 -23.91 31.54
CA MET A 91 -3.88 -23.99 30.30
C MET A 91 -4.09 -22.59 29.68
N SER A 92 -4.41 -21.60 30.50
CA SER A 92 -4.53 -20.21 30.07
C SER A 92 -3.25 -19.69 29.44
N PHE A 93 -2.09 -20.00 30.03
CA PHE A 93 -0.78 -19.66 29.47
C PHE A 93 -0.58 -20.28 28.08
N MET A 94 -0.87 -21.57 27.92
CA MET A 94 -0.73 -22.25 26.62
C MET A 94 -1.63 -21.67 25.56
N ILE A 95 -2.89 -21.37 25.89
CA ILE A 95 -3.84 -20.76 24.96
C ILE A 95 -3.35 -19.35 24.56
N ASN A 96 -2.90 -18.55 25.51
CA ASN A 96 -2.34 -17.23 25.23
C ASN A 96 -1.12 -17.32 24.31
N PHE A 97 -0.19 -18.21 24.62
CA PHE A 97 1.03 -18.40 23.84
C PHE A 97 0.70 -18.80 22.39
N VAL A 98 -0.14 -19.82 22.19
CA VAL A 98 -0.53 -20.29 20.85
C VAL A 98 -1.30 -19.21 20.09
N THR A 99 -2.19 -18.47 20.74
CA THR A 99 -3.00 -17.42 20.11
C THR A 99 -2.12 -16.24 19.69
N LEU A 100 -1.23 -15.75 20.57
CA LEU A 100 -0.33 -14.65 20.25
C LEU A 100 0.67 -15.04 19.15
N LEU A 101 1.24 -16.26 19.21
CA LEU A 101 2.10 -16.77 18.17
C LEU A 101 1.35 -16.89 16.83
N GLY A 102 0.12 -17.39 16.84
CA GLY A 102 -0.73 -17.47 15.66
C GLY A 102 -1.06 -16.11 15.05
N ILE A 103 -1.37 -15.11 15.88
CA ILE A 103 -1.60 -13.74 15.42
C ILE A 103 -0.33 -13.16 14.81
N LEU A 104 0.81 -13.27 15.49
CA LEU A 104 2.09 -12.80 14.98
C LEU A 104 2.40 -13.46 13.63
N TYR A 105 2.30 -14.77 13.55
CA TYR A 105 2.55 -15.51 12.30
C TYR A 105 1.60 -15.10 11.16
N ALA A 106 0.30 -14.98 11.45
CA ALA A 106 -0.71 -14.67 10.44
C ALA A 106 -0.64 -13.24 9.90
N PHE A 107 -0.18 -12.29 10.72
CA PHE A 107 -0.18 -10.86 10.40
C PHE A 107 1.21 -10.22 10.26
N THR A 108 2.28 -11.01 10.35
CA THR A 108 3.62 -10.54 9.99
C THR A 108 3.84 -10.73 8.49
N TYR A 109 3.94 -9.63 7.77
CA TYR A 109 4.15 -9.61 6.33
C TYR A 109 5.42 -8.83 6.00
N GLU A 110 6.14 -9.27 4.99
CA GLU A 110 7.37 -8.65 4.46
C GLU A 110 7.20 -7.14 4.18
N TYR A 111 6.05 -6.74 3.64
CA TYR A 111 5.80 -5.38 3.19
C TYR A 111 4.95 -4.53 4.15
N SER A 112 4.52 -5.08 5.27
CA SER A 112 3.58 -4.41 6.17
C SER A 112 4.00 -4.60 7.62
N SER A 113 4.87 -3.70 8.07
CA SER A 113 5.25 -3.63 9.47
C SER A 113 4.02 -3.32 10.35
N HIS A 114 3.88 -4.07 11.45
CA HIS A 114 2.94 -3.76 12.54
C HIS A 114 1.44 -4.02 12.31
N LEU A 115 1.01 -4.76 11.26
CA LEU A 115 -0.40 -5.16 11.12
C LEU A 115 -0.87 -6.09 12.25
N TYR A 116 0.03 -6.82 12.90
CA TYR A 116 -0.27 -7.66 14.06
C TYR A 116 -0.68 -6.86 15.30
N PHE A 117 -0.18 -5.62 15.43
CA PHE A 117 -0.36 -4.82 16.64
C PHE A 117 -1.84 -4.56 17.01
N PRO A 118 -2.73 -4.13 16.09
CA PRO A 118 -4.14 -3.98 16.40
C PRO A 118 -4.81 -5.27 16.87
N TYR A 119 -4.41 -6.42 16.31
CA TYR A 119 -4.99 -7.71 16.70
C TYR A 119 -4.51 -8.16 18.07
N ILE A 120 -3.21 -8.01 18.38
CA ILE A 120 -2.68 -8.30 19.72
C ILE A 120 -3.34 -7.40 20.76
N LEU A 121 -3.38 -6.09 20.51
CA LEU A 121 -4.02 -5.12 21.41
C LEU A 121 -5.49 -5.48 21.65
N SER A 122 -6.21 -5.86 20.60
CA SER A 122 -7.60 -6.29 20.65
C SER A 122 -7.77 -7.54 21.51
N TYR A 123 -6.92 -8.53 21.34
CA TYR A 123 -6.93 -9.76 22.12
C TYR A 123 -6.69 -9.49 23.61
N LEU A 124 -5.71 -8.65 23.95
CA LEU A 124 -5.43 -8.24 25.31
C LEU A 124 -6.62 -7.49 25.94
N PHE A 125 -7.30 -6.62 25.19
CA PHE A 125 -8.48 -5.93 25.65
C PHE A 125 -9.63 -6.90 25.96
N LEU A 126 -9.81 -7.95 25.16
CA LEU A 126 -10.82 -8.97 25.39
C LEU A 126 -10.56 -9.77 26.68
N ILE A 127 -9.29 -10.02 27.00
CA ILE A 127 -8.94 -10.77 28.20
C ILE A 127 -9.05 -9.92 29.46
N TYR A 128 -8.44 -8.72 29.45
CA TYR A 128 -8.19 -7.96 30.67
C TYR A 128 -9.23 -6.87 30.96
N ILE A 129 -9.84 -6.30 29.90
CA ILE A 129 -10.72 -5.15 30.08
C ILE A 129 -12.19 -5.55 29.99
N SER A 130 -12.51 -6.51 29.15
CA SER A 130 -13.90 -6.91 28.93
C SER A 130 -14.06 -8.43 28.89
N PRO A 131 -13.77 -9.13 30.01
CA PRO A 131 -14.05 -10.55 30.10
C PRO A 131 -15.55 -10.79 30.00
N VAL A 132 -15.96 -11.91 29.42
CA VAL A 132 -17.37 -12.28 29.27
C VAL A 132 -17.67 -13.61 29.92
N SER A 133 -18.88 -13.74 30.48
CA SER A 133 -19.41 -14.99 30.99
C SER A 133 -19.88 -15.91 29.84
N GLY A 134 -20.08 -17.21 30.13
CA GLY A 134 -20.58 -18.15 29.13
C GLY A 134 -21.94 -17.77 28.54
N ALA A 135 -22.80 -17.11 29.31
CA ALA A 135 -24.10 -16.63 28.83
C ALA A 135 -23.97 -15.45 27.83
N GLN A 136 -22.91 -14.66 27.94
CA GLN A 136 -22.65 -13.50 27.09
C GLN A 136 -21.83 -13.85 25.83
N LEU A 137 -21.19 -15.02 25.82
CA LEU A 137 -20.32 -15.46 24.75
C LEU A 137 -20.99 -15.46 23.36
N PRO A 138 -22.22 -15.97 23.15
CA PRO A 138 -22.88 -15.94 21.85
C PRO A 138 -23.04 -14.51 21.32
N ARG A 139 -23.43 -13.58 22.19
CA ARG A 139 -23.56 -12.15 21.82
C ARG A 139 -22.21 -11.52 21.45
N ARG A 140 -21.13 -11.91 22.14
CA ARG A 140 -19.76 -11.51 21.82
C ARG A 140 -19.33 -12.05 20.44
N LEU A 141 -19.63 -13.31 20.13
CA LEU A 141 -19.30 -13.89 18.82
C LEU A 141 -20.05 -13.20 17.68
N MET A 142 -21.33 -12.90 17.88
CA MET A 142 -22.10 -12.12 16.90
C MET A 142 -21.52 -10.71 16.71
N ALA A 143 -21.10 -10.06 17.78
CA ALA A 143 -20.43 -8.77 17.72
C ALA A 143 -19.12 -8.83 16.92
N MET A 144 -18.32 -9.89 17.09
CA MET A 144 -17.09 -10.11 16.32
C MET A 144 -17.36 -10.29 14.83
N LEU A 145 -18.39 -11.08 14.47
CA LEU A 145 -18.78 -11.27 13.07
C LEU A 145 -19.29 -9.96 12.45
N ALA A 146 -20.14 -9.21 13.18
CA ALA A 146 -20.60 -7.91 12.73
C ALA A 146 -19.44 -6.92 12.51
N GLY A 147 -18.43 -6.96 13.38
CA GLY A 147 -17.21 -6.18 13.23
C GLY A 147 -16.40 -6.56 11.98
N ALA A 148 -16.26 -7.85 11.68
CA ALA A 148 -15.59 -8.31 10.46
C ALA A 148 -16.30 -7.76 9.20
N VAL A 149 -17.63 -7.83 9.17
CA VAL A 149 -18.44 -7.27 8.08
C VAL A 149 -18.26 -5.75 7.99
N SER A 150 -18.29 -5.06 9.13
CA SER A 150 -18.10 -3.60 9.19
C SER A 150 -16.74 -3.15 8.65
N ILE A 151 -15.67 -3.87 8.98
CA ILE A 151 -14.32 -3.60 8.44
C ILE A 151 -14.31 -3.77 6.91
N MET A 152 -14.94 -4.81 6.38
CA MET A 152 -15.03 -5.04 4.94
C MET A 152 -15.83 -3.96 4.23
N LEU A 153 -16.99 -3.57 4.78
CA LEU A 153 -17.81 -2.50 4.23
C LEU A 153 -17.05 -1.16 4.25
N TYR A 154 -16.40 -0.83 5.35
CA TYR A 154 -15.59 0.37 5.46
C TYR A 154 -14.50 0.44 4.39
N GLN A 155 -13.79 -0.66 4.18
CA GLN A 155 -12.79 -0.73 3.12
C GLN A 155 -13.39 -0.65 1.71
N TRP A 156 -14.54 -1.25 1.48
CA TRP A 156 -15.20 -1.15 0.18
C TRP A 156 -15.52 0.29 -0.18
N PHE A 157 -16.02 1.08 0.79
CA PHE A 157 -16.38 2.47 0.56
C PHE A 157 -15.14 3.40 0.50
N MET A 158 -14.15 3.18 1.36
CA MET A 158 -13.00 4.09 1.52
C MET A 158 -11.73 3.63 0.80
N GLY A 159 -11.50 2.31 0.67
CA GLY A 159 -10.23 1.75 0.20
C GLY A 159 -10.05 1.78 -1.31
N ARG A 160 -11.14 1.72 -2.08
CA ARG A 160 -11.10 1.48 -3.53
C ARG A 160 -10.42 2.58 -4.35
N LYS A 161 -10.50 3.82 -3.92
CA LYS A 161 -9.90 4.98 -4.62
C LYS A 161 -8.43 5.20 -4.23
N ARG A 162 -8.06 4.96 -2.99
CA ARG A 162 -6.75 5.34 -2.43
C ARG A 162 -5.56 4.60 -3.03
N VAL A 163 -5.70 3.34 -3.38
CA VAL A 163 -4.54 2.51 -3.78
C VAL A 163 -4.06 2.84 -5.19
N VAL A 164 -4.96 3.17 -6.13
CA VAL A 164 -4.56 3.61 -7.48
C VAL A 164 -3.92 5.00 -7.41
N GLU A 165 -4.54 5.90 -6.64
CA GLU A 165 -4.01 7.25 -6.40
C GLU A 165 -2.62 7.18 -5.74
N THR A 166 -2.45 6.35 -4.70
CA THR A 166 -1.16 6.18 -4.03
C THR A 166 -0.05 5.72 -4.98
N ALA A 167 -0.35 4.81 -5.91
CA ALA A 167 0.64 4.33 -6.86
C ALA A 167 1.02 5.39 -7.89
N LYS A 168 0.06 6.16 -8.39
CA LYS A 168 0.30 7.29 -9.27
C LYS A 168 1.12 8.38 -8.57
N ASP A 169 0.76 8.71 -7.32
CA ASP A 169 1.50 9.67 -6.50
C ASP A 169 2.96 9.23 -6.27
N VAL A 170 3.19 7.94 -6.07
CA VAL A 170 4.54 7.39 -5.92
C VAL A 170 5.34 7.56 -7.21
N LEU A 171 4.76 7.22 -8.38
CA LEU A 171 5.42 7.41 -9.68
C LEU A 171 5.65 8.89 -9.99
N CYS A 172 4.69 9.76 -9.72
CA CYS A 172 4.85 11.21 -9.84
C CYS A 172 5.99 11.73 -8.96
N GLY A 173 6.07 11.30 -7.70
CA GLY A 173 7.17 11.69 -6.81
C GLY A 173 8.55 11.20 -7.28
N MET A 174 8.62 10.03 -7.93
CA MET A 174 9.87 9.55 -8.56
C MET A 174 10.25 10.44 -9.76
N ILE A 175 9.30 10.82 -10.60
CA ILE A 175 9.50 11.70 -11.75
C ILE A 175 9.95 13.09 -11.28
N ASP A 176 9.33 13.64 -10.24
CA ASP A 176 9.68 14.96 -9.69
C ASP A 176 11.10 14.98 -9.14
N MET A 177 11.50 13.93 -8.43
CA MET A 177 12.86 13.80 -7.92
C MET A 177 13.90 13.74 -9.06
N ILE A 178 13.66 12.96 -10.11
CA ILE A 178 14.55 12.89 -11.27
C ILE A 178 14.59 14.25 -11.98
N SER A 179 13.46 14.92 -12.15
CA SER A 179 13.36 16.23 -12.78
C SER A 179 14.11 17.31 -11.99
N HIS A 180 14.06 17.24 -10.66
CA HIS A 180 14.84 18.11 -9.78
C HIS A 180 16.33 17.85 -9.92
N TYR A 181 16.74 16.58 -9.90
CA TYR A 181 18.15 16.19 -10.09
C TYR A 181 18.69 16.65 -11.45
N ILE A 182 17.93 16.51 -12.54
CA ILE A 182 18.31 17.06 -13.85
C ILE A 182 18.50 18.58 -13.77
N GLY A 183 17.60 19.29 -13.08
CA GLY A 183 17.72 20.74 -12.87
C GLY A 183 19.06 21.11 -12.22
N SER A 184 19.39 20.50 -11.09
CA SER A 184 20.65 20.72 -10.37
C SER A 184 21.87 20.45 -11.25
N ARG A 185 21.84 19.35 -12.04
CA ARG A 185 22.92 19.02 -12.99
C ARG A 185 23.07 20.07 -14.09
N LEU A 186 21.99 20.62 -14.62
CA LEU A 186 21.99 21.67 -15.64
C LEU A 186 22.51 23.01 -15.11
N GLU A 187 22.30 23.29 -13.82
CA GLU A 187 22.83 24.47 -13.12
C GLU A 187 24.29 24.32 -12.71
N GLY A 188 24.86 23.14 -12.89
CA GLY A 188 26.27 22.85 -12.55
C GLY A 188 26.48 22.46 -11.08
N SER A 189 25.41 22.21 -10.34
CA SER A 189 25.49 21.63 -9.00
C SER A 189 25.89 20.16 -9.08
N VAL A 190 26.76 19.73 -8.16
CA VAL A 190 27.25 18.34 -8.07
C VAL A 190 26.55 17.60 -6.94
N ASP A 191 25.23 17.79 -6.82
CA ASP A 191 24.46 17.06 -5.83
C ASP A 191 24.40 15.58 -6.20
N ALA A 192 24.55 14.71 -5.21
CA ALA A 192 24.37 13.27 -5.42
C ALA A 192 22.89 12.94 -5.55
N PRO A 193 22.51 12.02 -6.45
CA PRO A 193 21.11 11.59 -6.56
C PRO A 193 20.67 10.82 -5.31
N ASP A 194 19.42 11.05 -4.89
CA ASP A 194 18.83 10.37 -3.73
C ASP A 194 18.37 8.94 -4.10
N PHE A 195 19.32 8.03 -4.25
CA PHE A 195 19.05 6.60 -4.46
C PHE A 195 18.26 5.94 -3.31
N PRO A 196 18.51 6.26 -2.02
CA PRO A 196 17.70 5.78 -0.92
C PRO A 196 16.22 6.13 -1.07
N TYR A 197 15.90 7.35 -1.45
CA TYR A 197 14.53 7.77 -1.74
C TYR A 197 13.92 6.96 -2.88
N MET A 198 14.65 6.81 -4.00
CA MET A 198 14.18 6.04 -5.17
C MET A 198 13.86 4.58 -4.79
N ARG A 199 14.73 3.92 -4.04
CA ARG A 199 14.52 2.55 -3.55
C ARG A 199 13.32 2.46 -2.61
N SER A 200 13.15 3.42 -1.72
CA SER A 200 11.98 3.50 -0.84
C SER A 200 10.66 3.59 -1.64
N ARG A 201 10.64 4.37 -2.72
CA ARG A 201 9.48 4.48 -3.62
C ARG A 201 9.22 3.21 -4.41
N LEU A 202 10.26 2.55 -4.93
CA LEU A 202 10.13 1.25 -5.57
C LEU A 202 9.60 0.18 -4.62
N TYR A 203 10.09 0.17 -3.38
CA TYR A 203 9.57 -0.71 -2.34
C TYR A 203 8.09 -0.44 -2.07
N GLN A 204 7.68 0.82 -2.01
CA GLN A 204 6.28 1.21 -1.85
C GLN A 204 5.40 0.76 -3.03
N LEU A 205 5.87 0.86 -4.28
CA LEU A 205 5.19 0.32 -5.45
C LEU A 205 5.05 -1.21 -5.37
N SER A 206 6.13 -1.90 -5.07
CA SER A 206 6.14 -3.37 -4.93
C SER A 206 5.18 -3.81 -3.83
N ARG A 207 5.16 -3.11 -2.70
CA ARG A 207 4.20 -3.32 -1.62
C ARG A 207 2.75 -3.16 -2.10
N THR A 208 2.45 -2.08 -2.82
CA THR A 208 1.11 -1.79 -3.35
C THR A 208 0.64 -2.91 -4.28
N VAL A 209 1.53 -3.41 -5.13
CA VAL A 209 1.25 -4.54 -6.05
C VAL A 209 1.02 -5.83 -5.28
N TYR A 210 1.86 -6.11 -4.29
CA TYR A 210 1.73 -7.30 -3.47
C TYR A 210 0.43 -7.30 -2.67
N GLU A 211 0.01 -6.18 -2.14
CA GLU A 211 -1.25 -6.03 -1.41
C GLU A 211 -2.48 -6.24 -2.30
N ARG A 212 -2.36 -6.00 -3.61
CA ARG A 212 -3.42 -6.18 -4.62
C ARG A 212 -3.50 -7.58 -5.22
N ARG A 213 -2.65 -8.48 -4.84
CA ARG A 213 -2.68 -9.85 -5.37
C ARG A 213 -4.02 -10.54 -5.07
N LYS A 214 -4.57 -11.21 -6.08
CA LYS A 214 -5.80 -12.01 -5.93
C LYS A 214 -5.53 -13.33 -5.19
N ARG A 215 -4.36 -13.92 -5.38
CA ARG A 215 -3.81 -15.12 -4.71
C ARG A 215 -2.31 -14.95 -4.56
N ILE A 216 -1.65 -15.87 -3.81
CA ILE A 216 -0.19 -15.87 -3.49
C ILE A 216 0.60 -15.72 -4.77
N LEU A 217 0.56 -15.38 -5.79
CA LEU A 217 1.33 -15.18 -7.03
C LEU A 217 0.43 -14.73 -8.21
N CYS A 218 -0.79 -14.27 -7.93
CA CYS A 218 -1.71 -13.85 -8.96
C CYS A 218 -1.83 -12.32 -8.94
N ILE A 219 -0.99 -11.66 -9.73
CA ILE A 219 -0.89 -10.19 -9.83
C ILE A 219 -1.52 -9.77 -11.17
N SER A 220 -2.21 -8.62 -11.21
CA SER A 220 -2.72 -8.08 -12.47
C SER A 220 -1.59 -7.60 -13.38
N ASP A 221 -1.74 -7.72 -14.67
CA ASP A 221 -0.77 -7.23 -15.65
C ASP A 221 -0.51 -5.73 -15.47
N ALA A 222 -1.55 -4.93 -15.21
CA ALA A 222 -1.40 -3.51 -14.93
C ALA A 222 -0.50 -3.23 -13.70
N SER A 223 -0.62 -4.04 -12.65
CA SER A 223 0.25 -3.92 -11.47
C SER A 223 1.70 -4.25 -11.78
N PHE A 224 1.92 -5.22 -12.65
CA PHE A 224 3.25 -5.59 -13.11
C PHE A 224 3.91 -4.44 -13.89
N TYR A 225 3.19 -3.87 -14.84
CA TYR A 225 3.65 -2.72 -15.63
C TYR A 225 3.95 -1.49 -14.75
N MET A 226 3.23 -1.31 -13.66
CA MET A 226 3.46 -0.22 -12.71
C MET A 226 4.82 -0.34 -12.01
N VAL A 227 5.19 -1.53 -11.53
CA VAL A 227 6.52 -1.76 -10.94
C VAL A 227 7.62 -1.62 -11.98
N ASP A 228 7.38 -2.12 -13.18
CA ASP A 228 8.34 -2.01 -14.28
C ASP A 228 8.56 -0.56 -14.72
N ALA A 229 7.52 0.28 -14.70
CA ALA A 229 7.67 1.72 -14.93
C ALA A 229 8.58 2.36 -13.86
N GLY A 230 8.38 2.00 -12.59
CA GLY A 230 9.23 2.45 -11.50
C GLY A 230 10.69 2.01 -11.65
N ARG A 231 10.94 0.77 -12.06
CA ARG A 231 12.31 0.28 -12.38
C ARG A 231 12.93 1.02 -13.55
N GLY A 232 12.12 1.33 -14.58
CA GLY A 232 12.58 2.16 -15.70
C GLY A 232 13.02 3.56 -15.26
N LEU A 233 12.30 4.18 -14.33
CA LEU A 233 12.69 5.47 -13.74
C LEU A 233 13.96 5.36 -12.91
N GLU A 234 14.15 4.31 -12.12
CA GLU A 234 15.42 4.07 -11.40
C GLU A 234 16.59 3.93 -12.37
N HIS A 235 16.43 3.12 -13.43
CA HIS A 235 17.45 2.96 -14.46
C HIS A 235 17.77 4.28 -15.15
N LEU A 236 16.77 5.11 -15.46
CA LEU A 236 16.97 6.44 -16.02
C LEU A 236 17.79 7.34 -15.08
N LEU A 237 17.54 7.28 -13.77
CA LEU A 237 18.34 8.02 -12.78
C LEU A 237 19.81 7.59 -12.78
N VAL A 238 20.07 6.28 -12.88
CA VAL A 238 21.45 5.74 -13.00
C VAL A 238 22.13 6.30 -14.25
N LEU A 239 21.45 6.26 -15.41
CA LEU A 239 22.01 6.80 -16.66
C LEU A 239 22.34 8.29 -16.56
N ILE A 240 21.48 9.09 -15.91
CA ILE A 240 21.73 10.51 -15.68
C ILE A 240 22.96 10.71 -14.78
N ASN A 241 23.13 9.88 -13.77
CA ASN A 241 24.27 9.94 -12.84
C ASN A 241 25.61 9.57 -13.51
N GLU A 242 25.59 8.68 -14.51
CA GLU A 242 26.78 8.24 -15.26
C GLU A 242 27.28 9.29 -16.24
N LEU A 243 26.53 10.35 -16.55
CA LEU A 243 26.98 11.42 -17.41
C LEU A 243 28.17 12.15 -16.79
N PRO A 244 29.20 12.50 -17.60
CA PRO A 244 30.38 13.19 -17.10
C PRO A 244 30.07 14.57 -16.54
N ALA A 245 30.88 15.03 -15.58
CA ALA A 245 30.85 16.40 -15.09
C ALA A 245 32.21 17.05 -15.46
N PRO A 246 32.21 18.24 -16.10
CA PRO A 246 31.07 19.06 -16.52
C PRO A 246 30.34 18.49 -17.75
N LEU A 247 29.03 18.80 -17.87
CA LEU A 247 28.21 18.36 -18.99
C LEU A 247 28.64 19.01 -20.30
N CYS A 248 28.81 18.22 -21.35
CA CYS A 248 29.00 18.75 -22.69
C CYS A 248 27.68 19.34 -23.25
N ARG A 249 27.74 20.09 -24.35
CA ARG A 249 26.57 20.73 -24.95
C ARG A 249 25.51 19.69 -25.36
N ASN A 250 25.91 18.59 -25.96
CA ASN A 250 25.02 17.54 -26.39
C ASN A 250 24.31 16.86 -25.20
N ASP A 251 25.02 16.62 -24.09
CA ASP A 251 24.45 16.03 -22.87
C ASP A 251 23.44 16.98 -22.21
N ARG A 252 23.70 18.29 -22.29
CA ARG A 252 22.81 19.32 -21.79
C ARG A 252 21.48 19.33 -22.57
N ASP A 253 21.56 19.32 -23.91
CA ASP A 253 20.38 19.27 -24.78
C ASP A 253 19.59 17.95 -24.56
N LEU A 254 20.31 16.84 -24.38
CA LEU A 254 19.71 15.55 -24.03
C LEU A 254 18.92 15.60 -22.71
N LEU A 255 19.51 16.16 -21.65
CA LEU A 255 18.86 16.28 -20.35
C LEU A 255 17.62 17.19 -20.38
N ILE A 256 17.65 18.28 -21.16
CA ILE A 256 16.50 19.16 -21.39
C ILE A 256 15.35 18.37 -22.04
N ASN A 257 15.67 17.56 -23.06
CA ASN A 257 14.67 16.69 -23.72
C ASN A 257 14.10 15.65 -22.74
N VAL A 258 14.97 14.96 -21.97
CA VAL A 258 14.54 13.99 -20.95
C VAL A 258 13.58 14.66 -19.94
N ARG A 259 13.91 15.83 -19.44
CA ARG A 259 13.07 16.60 -18.50
C ARG A 259 11.70 16.94 -19.09
N SER A 260 11.66 17.36 -20.36
CA SER A 260 10.40 17.65 -21.07
C SER A 260 9.52 16.40 -21.19
N ARG A 261 10.10 15.24 -21.50
CA ARG A 261 9.36 13.97 -21.58
C ARG A 261 8.87 13.49 -20.21
N LEU A 262 9.66 13.66 -19.15
CA LEU A 262 9.24 13.36 -17.79
C LEU A 262 8.06 14.23 -17.35
N ALA A 263 8.04 15.52 -17.71
CA ALA A 263 6.90 16.40 -17.46
C ALA A 263 5.63 15.92 -18.19
N ALA A 264 5.76 15.41 -19.42
CA ALA A 264 4.63 14.81 -20.12
C ALA A 264 4.11 13.53 -19.44
N PHE A 265 5.00 12.66 -18.94
CA PHE A 265 4.62 11.47 -18.16
C PHE A 265 3.92 11.84 -16.85
N HIS A 266 4.42 12.86 -16.15
CA HIS A 266 3.80 13.37 -14.94
C HIS A 266 2.37 13.87 -15.20
N SER A 267 2.18 14.69 -16.25
CA SER A 267 0.86 15.19 -16.66
C SER A 267 -0.09 14.06 -17.03
N PHE A 268 0.37 13.04 -17.75
CA PHE A 268 -0.41 11.86 -18.08
C PHE A 268 -0.90 11.09 -16.84
N LEU A 269 -0.03 10.92 -15.84
CA LEU A 269 -0.40 10.25 -14.60
C LEU A 269 -1.45 11.02 -13.80
N GLN A 270 -1.44 12.36 -13.86
CA GLN A 270 -2.39 13.20 -13.15
C GLN A 270 -3.76 13.33 -13.85
N GLN A 271 -3.80 13.40 -15.17
CA GLN A 271 -4.99 13.83 -15.91
C GLN A 271 -5.92 12.70 -16.37
N GLU A 272 -5.63 11.41 -16.17
CA GLU A 272 -6.44 10.24 -16.59
C GLU A 272 -7.04 10.24 -18.03
N THR A 273 -7.18 11.38 -18.69
CA THR A 273 -7.99 11.61 -19.91
C THR A 273 -7.20 12.00 -21.14
N GLY A 274 -5.91 12.20 -21.06
CA GLY A 274 -5.05 12.50 -22.20
C GLY A 274 -4.22 11.27 -22.57
N GLY A 275 -4.28 10.78 -23.79
CA GLY A 275 -3.23 9.88 -24.29
C GLY A 275 -1.87 10.54 -24.09
N ILE A 276 -0.82 9.78 -23.76
CA ILE A 276 0.54 10.31 -23.81
C ILE A 276 0.70 10.83 -25.25
N PRO A 277 0.97 12.14 -25.46
CA PRO A 277 1.14 12.66 -26.81
C PRO A 277 2.11 11.72 -27.54
N LEU A 278 1.73 11.29 -28.72
CA LEU A 278 2.63 10.58 -29.63
C LEU A 278 3.84 11.49 -29.77
N ILE A 279 4.84 11.26 -28.97
CA ILE A 279 6.10 11.99 -29.10
C ILE A 279 6.68 11.43 -30.37
N ASP A 280 6.53 12.24 -31.43
CA ASP A 280 7.08 11.97 -32.74
C ASP A 280 8.47 11.36 -32.58
N SER A 281 8.63 10.17 -33.12
CA SER A 281 9.91 9.47 -33.19
C SER A 281 10.91 10.18 -34.12
N SER A 282 10.53 11.30 -34.67
CA SER A 282 11.33 12.18 -35.50
C SER A 282 12.18 13.15 -34.68
N VAL A 283 12.97 12.64 -33.72
CA VAL A 283 14.27 13.30 -33.53
C VAL A 283 15.07 12.89 -34.76
N PRO A 284 15.48 13.85 -35.63
CA PRO A 284 16.33 13.51 -36.76
C PRO A 284 17.51 12.73 -36.21
N ALA A 285 17.70 11.52 -36.74
CA ALA A 285 18.90 10.74 -36.49
C ALA A 285 20.07 11.60 -36.94
N ALA A 286 20.62 12.39 -36.02
CA ALA A 286 21.90 13.00 -36.25
C ALA A 286 22.88 11.85 -36.55
N PRO A 287 23.69 11.92 -37.59
CA PRO A 287 24.53 10.82 -38.07
C PRO A 287 25.58 10.32 -37.08
N GLU A 288 25.67 10.93 -35.92
CA GLU A 288 26.46 10.50 -34.75
C GLU A 288 25.59 10.51 -33.48
N SER A 289 24.53 9.72 -33.45
CA SER A 289 23.85 9.51 -32.17
C SER A 289 24.78 8.74 -31.24
N SER A 290 25.33 9.44 -30.27
CA SER A 290 26.15 8.87 -29.20
C SER A 290 25.43 7.67 -28.63
N LYS A 291 26.10 6.56 -28.30
CA LYS A 291 25.54 5.37 -27.66
C LYS A 291 24.69 5.76 -26.46
N THR A 292 25.07 6.79 -25.76
CA THR A 292 24.36 7.39 -24.62
C THR A 292 22.95 7.88 -25.02
N SER A 293 22.82 8.62 -26.12
CA SER A 293 21.52 9.12 -26.59
C SER A 293 20.52 7.98 -26.88
N VAL A 294 21.00 6.89 -27.48
CA VAL A 294 20.18 5.69 -27.76
C VAL A 294 19.71 5.01 -26.46
N LEU A 295 20.56 4.91 -25.44
CA LEU A 295 20.20 4.34 -24.15
C LEU A 295 19.11 5.16 -23.45
N PHE A 296 19.23 6.47 -23.43
CA PHE A 296 18.19 7.36 -22.86
C PHE A 296 16.88 7.24 -23.62
N GLN A 297 16.91 7.20 -24.93
CA GLN A 297 15.71 7.06 -25.75
C GLN A 297 15.01 5.71 -25.51
N ASN A 298 15.79 4.63 -25.43
CA ASN A 298 15.25 3.30 -25.12
C ASN A 298 14.62 3.26 -23.71
N SER A 299 15.27 3.84 -22.71
CA SER A 299 14.73 3.95 -21.35
C SER A 299 13.41 4.74 -21.31
N LEU A 300 13.35 5.87 -22.00
CA LEU A 300 12.12 6.68 -22.06
C LEU A 300 10.99 5.97 -22.81
N ASN A 301 11.30 5.30 -23.90
CA ASN A 301 10.32 4.51 -24.64
C ASN A 301 9.81 3.32 -23.82
N TYR A 302 10.70 2.66 -23.06
CA TYR A 302 10.32 1.60 -22.11
C TYR A 302 9.36 2.12 -21.05
N ILE A 303 9.68 3.23 -20.38
CA ILE A 303 8.82 3.83 -19.35
C ILE A 303 7.47 4.20 -19.94
N ARG A 304 7.45 4.86 -21.11
CA ARG A 304 6.22 5.22 -21.83
C ARG A 304 5.32 3.99 -22.08
N ASP A 305 5.89 2.94 -22.64
CA ASP A 305 5.17 1.70 -22.95
C ASP A 305 4.54 1.10 -21.68
N ARG A 306 5.28 1.06 -20.58
CA ARG A 306 4.80 0.56 -19.29
C ARG A 306 3.68 1.42 -18.70
N LEU A 307 3.77 2.75 -18.81
CA LEU A 307 2.72 3.66 -18.36
C LEU A 307 1.44 3.51 -19.15
N LEU A 308 1.51 3.33 -20.48
CA LEU A 308 0.35 3.08 -21.34
C LEU A 308 -0.32 1.75 -20.96
N HIS A 309 0.44 0.67 -20.84
CA HIS A 309 -0.11 -0.63 -20.47
C HIS A 309 -0.66 -0.68 -19.03
N MET A 310 -0.11 0.11 -18.11
CA MET A 310 -0.63 0.22 -16.75
C MET A 310 -2.04 0.82 -16.71
N THR A 311 -2.34 1.77 -17.59
CA THR A 311 -3.62 2.47 -17.63
C THR A 311 -4.69 1.74 -18.42
N ASP A 312 -4.31 0.77 -19.26
CA ASP A 312 -5.22 -0.02 -20.07
C ASP A 312 -6.21 -0.82 -19.21
N PRO A 313 -7.54 -0.64 -19.41
CA PRO A 313 -8.57 -1.37 -18.68
C PRO A 313 -8.46 -2.90 -18.83
N GLN A 314 -8.02 -3.39 -19.99
CA GLN A 314 -7.86 -4.82 -20.24
C GLN A 314 -6.79 -5.43 -19.33
N ASN A 315 -5.66 -4.74 -19.15
CA ASN A 315 -4.58 -5.19 -18.30
C ASN A 315 -4.93 -5.13 -16.80
N ARG A 316 -5.88 -4.28 -16.40
CA ARG A 316 -6.39 -4.23 -15.02
C ARG A 316 -7.19 -5.48 -14.64
N SER A 317 -7.89 -6.08 -15.61
CA SER A 317 -8.70 -7.27 -15.40
C SER A 317 -7.96 -8.58 -15.65
N ARG A 318 -6.85 -8.54 -16.38
CA ARG A 318 -6.04 -9.69 -16.75
C ARG A 318 -5.07 -10.05 -15.62
N TYR A 319 -5.22 -11.25 -15.07
CA TYR A 319 -4.35 -11.78 -14.03
C TYR A 319 -3.50 -12.92 -14.60
N ARG A 320 -2.18 -12.84 -14.40
CA ARG A 320 -1.28 -13.95 -14.74
C ARG A 320 -1.46 -15.04 -13.68
N GLU A 321 -2.09 -16.13 -14.06
CA GLU A 321 -2.12 -17.34 -13.25
C GLU A 321 -0.88 -18.17 -13.56
N THR A 322 0.08 -18.20 -12.66
CA THR A 322 1.10 -19.24 -12.67
C THR A 322 0.47 -20.52 -12.14
N SER A 323 0.40 -21.56 -12.96
CA SER A 323 -0.08 -22.89 -12.57
C SER A 323 0.96 -23.58 -11.66
N LEU A 324 0.95 -23.18 -10.38
CA LEU A 324 1.83 -23.81 -9.38
C LEU A 324 1.20 -25.09 -8.86
N SER A 325 2.00 -26.15 -8.74
CA SER A 325 1.58 -27.41 -8.13
C SER A 325 1.07 -27.16 -6.70
N PHE A 326 0.12 -27.99 -6.24
CA PHE A 326 -0.42 -27.92 -4.88
C PHE A 326 0.69 -27.95 -3.81
N ARG A 327 1.72 -28.77 -4.00
CA ARG A 327 2.88 -28.85 -3.10
C ARG A 327 3.61 -27.51 -2.98
N PHE A 328 3.84 -26.83 -4.10
CA PHE A 328 4.52 -25.52 -4.09
C PHE A 328 3.65 -24.44 -3.41
N ARG A 329 2.32 -24.48 -3.61
CA ARG A 329 1.39 -23.58 -2.91
C ARG A 329 1.39 -23.80 -1.40
N LEU A 330 1.47 -25.05 -0.97
CA LEU A 330 1.56 -25.42 0.44
C LEU A 330 2.91 -24.96 1.04
N MET A 331 4.01 -25.23 0.34
CA MET A 331 5.34 -24.79 0.77
C MET A 331 5.45 -23.26 0.83
N ALA A 332 4.92 -22.55 -0.16
CA ALA A 332 4.89 -21.08 -0.15
C ALA A 332 3.99 -20.51 0.96
N ALA A 333 2.94 -21.24 1.38
CA ALA A 333 2.10 -20.85 2.51
C ALA A 333 2.78 -21.12 3.87
N LEU A 334 3.67 -22.08 3.92
CA LEU A 334 4.45 -22.48 5.11
C LEU A 334 5.86 -21.88 5.11
N ASP A 335 6.24 -21.16 4.05
CA ASP A 335 7.55 -20.55 3.93
C ASP A 335 7.72 -19.40 4.92
N LEU A 336 8.61 -19.62 5.88
CA LEU A 336 9.00 -18.64 6.90
C LEU A 336 10.10 -17.69 6.40
N SER A 337 10.52 -17.78 5.14
CA SER A 337 11.57 -16.93 4.57
C SER A 337 11.25 -15.43 4.66
N PRO A 338 9.99 -14.97 4.52
CA PRO A 338 9.65 -13.56 4.76
C PRO A 338 9.96 -13.10 6.19
N VAL A 339 9.86 -14.01 7.17
CA VAL A 339 10.18 -13.70 8.58
C VAL A 339 11.70 -13.60 8.78
N ARG A 340 12.48 -14.35 8.00
CA ARG A 340 13.96 -14.28 8.05
C ARG A 340 14.53 -13.05 7.35
N ALA A 341 13.85 -12.52 6.36
CA ALA A 341 14.29 -11.32 5.63
C ALA A 341 14.12 -10.01 6.43
N VAL A 342 13.43 -10.05 7.58
CA VAL A 342 13.23 -8.89 8.47
C VAL A 342 14.32 -8.82 9.56
N TYR A 343 15.16 -9.82 9.70
CA TYR A 343 16.32 -9.88 10.61
C TYR A 343 17.61 -10.03 9.78
#